data_ae5832735dd16ffecf1fe42d3530b6d7
#
_entry.id   ae5832735dd16ffecf1fe42d3530b6d7
#
_cell.length_a   1.000
_cell.length_b   1.000
_cell.length_c   1.000
_cell.angle_alpha   90.00
_cell.angle_beta   90.00
_cell.angle_gamma   90.00
#
_symmetry.space_group_name_H-M   'P 1'
#
loop_
_entity.id
_entity.type
_entity.pdbx_description
1 polymer ?
#
loop_
_entity_poly.entity_id
_entity_poly.type
_entity_poly.pdbx_seq_one_letter_code
_entity_poly.pdbx_strand_id
1 'polypeptide(L)'
;MPQEFPAIRLVALDLDGTLLNREGHVTPRTRAALQAAVDKGVYIVPATGRPLASLPPEVAQLPGIRYVITCNGAAVWDLGSDPVGAVYSRYSNAKEHRTSTPVCLLHSLMPVETAREAFAVCESCHADLRIFSDGYACTDA
;
A
#
# COMPACT_ATOMS: atom_id res chain seq x y z
N MET A 1 -31.92 -15.50 19.76
CA MET A 1 -30.49 -15.79 19.94
C MET A 1 -29.71 -14.62 19.36
N PRO A 2 -28.87 -13.90 20.11
CA PRO A 2 -27.98 -12.93 19.52
C PRO A 2 -27.05 -13.69 18.59
N GLN A 3 -26.92 -13.20 17.36
CA GLN A 3 -26.01 -13.74 16.36
C GLN A 3 -24.58 -13.40 16.81
N GLU A 4 -23.80 -14.37 17.26
CA GLU A 4 -22.40 -14.20 17.57
C GLU A 4 -21.65 -14.01 16.24
N PHE A 5 -21.24 -12.79 15.97
CA PHE A 5 -20.32 -12.54 14.85
C PHE A 5 -18.93 -13.05 15.21
N PRO A 6 -18.21 -13.68 14.27
CA PRO A 6 -16.82 -14.07 14.51
C PRO A 6 -15.98 -12.84 14.86
N ALA A 7 -15.03 -13.02 15.77
CA ALA A 7 -14.14 -11.94 16.16
C ALA A 7 -13.34 -11.42 14.95
N ILE A 8 -13.42 -10.11 14.70
CA ILE A 8 -12.64 -9.46 13.66
C ILE A 8 -11.16 -9.51 14.06
N ARG A 9 -10.32 -10.08 13.21
CA ARG A 9 -8.87 -10.22 13.43
C ARG A 9 -8.03 -9.37 12.51
N LEU A 10 -8.60 -8.89 11.40
CA LEU A 10 -7.94 -8.06 10.42
C LEU A 10 -8.93 -7.04 9.86
N VAL A 11 -8.46 -5.82 9.65
CA VAL A 11 -9.17 -4.75 8.95
C VAL A 11 -8.30 -4.28 7.80
N ALA A 12 -8.79 -4.46 6.57
CA ALA A 12 -8.19 -3.86 5.39
C ALA A 12 -8.82 -2.48 5.15
N LEU A 13 -7.99 -1.46 4.92
CA LEU A 13 -8.42 -0.07 4.80
C LEU A 13 -7.88 0.53 3.50
N ASP A 14 -8.78 1.05 2.68
CA ASP A 14 -8.39 1.92 1.57
C ASP A 14 -7.85 3.25 2.09
N LEU A 15 -7.00 3.90 1.32
CA LEU A 15 -6.32 5.14 1.70
C LEU A 15 -7.07 6.39 1.26
N ASP A 16 -7.22 6.56 -0.03
CA ASP A 16 -7.67 7.84 -0.60
C ASP A 16 -9.18 8.03 -0.45
N GLY A 17 -9.58 9.02 0.37
CA GLY A 17 -11.00 9.24 0.67
C GLY A 17 -11.59 8.31 1.74
N THR A 18 -10.81 7.41 2.32
CA THR A 18 -11.22 6.48 3.39
C THR A 18 -10.38 6.72 4.65
N LEU A 19 -9.13 6.27 4.66
CA LEU A 19 -8.21 6.45 5.80
C LEU A 19 -7.64 7.88 5.84
N LEU A 20 -7.32 8.41 4.66
CA LEU A 20 -6.83 9.76 4.47
C LEU A 20 -7.99 10.72 4.24
N ASN A 21 -7.98 11.87 4.90
CA ASN A 21 -8.91 12.96 4.67
C ASN A 21 -8.62 13.66 3.33
N ARG A 22 -9.38 14.72 3.00
CA ARG A 22 -9.23 15.46 1.75
C ARG A 22 -7.88 16.15 1.60
N GLU A 23 -7.22 16.46 2.70
CA GLU A 23 -5.89 17.06 2.78
C GLU A 23 -4.76 16.00 2.72
N GLY A 24 -5.11 14.70 2.62
CA GLY A 24 -4.15 13.61 2.55
C GLY A 24 -3.59 13.17 3.91
N HIS A 25 -4.25 13.50 5.02
CA HIS A 25 -3.80 13.21 6.37
C HIS A 25 -4.72 12.26 7.13
N VAL A 26 -4.14 11.49 8.05
CA VAL A 26 -4.88 10.67 9.02
C VAL A 26 -5.29 11.51 10.21
N THR A 27 -6.59 11.59 10.50
CA THR A 27 -7.07 12.39 11.62
C THR A 27 -6.65 11.79 12.98
N PRO A 28 -6.48 12.60 14.04
CA PRO A 28 -6.19 12.10 15.39
C PRO A 28 -7.24 11.09 15.88
N ARG A 29 -8.51 11.30 15.55
CA ARG A 29 -9.61 10.37 15.90
C ARG A 29 -9.44 9.01 15.21
N THR A 30 -9.10 9.01 13.92
CA THR A 30 -8.83 7.78 13.15
C THR A 30 -7.64 7.04 13.76
N ARG A 31 -6.55 7.75 14.04
CA ARG A 31 -5.35 7.16 14.66
C ARG A 31 -5.65 6.52 16.01
N ALA A 32 -6.44 7.18 16.87
CA ALA A 32 -6.85 6.62 18.16
C ALA A 32 -7.73 5.37 18.02
N ALA A 33 -8.63 5.34 17.03
CA ALA A 33 -9.46 4.17 16.75
C ALA A 33 -8.64 2.98 16.25
N LEU A 34 -7.64 3.22 15.39
CA LEU A 34 -6.72 2.18 14.92
C LEU A 34 -5.88 1.63 16.08
N GLN A 35 -5.37 2.50 16.96
CA GLN A 35 -4.64 2.06 18.16
C GLN A 35 -5.50 1.14 19.03
N ALA A 36 -6.75 1.53 19.29
CA ALA A 36 -7.67 0.71 20.09
C ALA A 36 -7.99 -0.65 19.44
N ALA A 37 -7.96 -0.74 18.10
CA ALA A 37 -8.09 -2.01 17.40
C ALA A 37 -6.82 -2.87 17.53
N VAL A 38 -5.65 -2.28 17.38
CA VAL A 38 -4.34 -2.94 17.55
C VAL A 38 -4.20 -3.49 18.97
N ASP A 39 -4.61 -2.73 19.99
CA ASP A 39 -4.57 -3.15 21.40
C ASP A 39 -5.46 -4.39 21.67
N LYS A 40 -6.43 -4.65 20.79
CA LYS A 40 -7.27 -5.84 20.80
C LYS A 40 -6.73 -6.99 19.93
N GLY A 41 -5.53 -6.84 19.38
CA GLY A 41 -4.89 -7.84 18.52
C GLY A 41 -5.43 -7.87 17.08
N VAL A 42 -6.07 -6.79 16.60
CA VAL A 42 -6.54 -6.68 15.22
C VAL A 42 -5.41 -6.19 14.34
N TYR A 43 -5.15 -6.88 13.24
CA TYR A 43 -4.21 -6.45 12.21
C TYR A 43 -4.82 -5.31 11.39
N ILE A 44 -4.04 -4.24 11.19
CA ILE A 44 -4.41 -3.13 10.30
C ILE A 44 -3.58 -3.24 9.03
N VAL A 45 -4.26 -3.37 7.89
CA VAL A 45 -3.63 -3.58 6.58
C VAL A 45 -4.13 -2.51 5.60
N PRO A 46 -3.32 -1.51 5.27
CA PRO A 46 -3.63 -0.60 4.18
C PRO A 46 -3.75 -1.36 2.86
N ALA A 47 -4.79 -1.04 2.07
CA ALA A 47 -5.05 -1.63 0.76
C ALA A 47 -5.31 -0.49 -0.24
N THR A 48 -4.44 -0.32 -1.23
CA THR A 48 -4.45 0.86 -2.09
C THR A 48 -4.10 0.53 -3.55
N GLY A 49 -4.57 1.38 -4.47
CA GLY A 49 -4.12 1.38 -5.86
C GLY A 49 -2.69 1.90 -6.05
N ARG A 50 -2.13 2.58 -5.05
CA ARG A 50 -0.78 3.13 -5.13
C ARG A 50 0.28 2.03 -5.15
N PRO A 51 1.42 2.20 -5.85
CA PRO A 51 2.59 1.35 -5.67
C PRO A 51 3.26 1.64 -4.31
N LEU A 52 4.08 0.71 -3.83
CA LEU A 52 4.73 0.83 -2.52
C LEU A 52 5.52 2.14 -2.37
N ALA A 53 6.25 2.54 -3.41
CA ALA A 53 7.03 3.79 -3.42
C ALA A 53 6.17 5.07 -3.33
N SER A 54 4.86 4.98 -3.51
CA SER A 54 3.91 6.10 -3.37
C SER A 54 3.05 6.00 -2.10
N LEU A 55 3.37 5.08 -1.19
CA LEU A 55 2.69 4.97 0.09
C LEU A 55 3.09 6.17 0.97
N PRO A 56 2.16 7.00 1.47
CA PRO A 56 2.50 8.12 2.33
C PRO A 56 3.24 7.65 3.60
N PRO A 57 4.36 8.26 3.98
CA PRO A 57 5.10 7.90 5.20
C PRO A 57 4.25 7.95 6.45
N GLU A 58 3.27 8.85 6.50
CA GLU A 58 2.30 8.94 7.60
C GLU A 58 1.50 7.65 7.79
N VAL A 59 1.20 6.93 6.72
CA VAL A 59 0.50 5.64 6.77
C VAL A 59 1.40 4.57 7.39
N ALA A 60 2.69 4.53 7.03
CA ALA A 60 3.65 3.62 7.62
C ALA A 60 3.89 3.88 9.13
N GLN A 61 3.60 5.10 9.61
CA GLN A 61 3.69 5.49 11.02
C GLN A 61 2.44 5.16 11.83
N LEU A 62 1.41 4.59 11.22
CA LEU A 62 0.21 4.19 11.95
C LEU A 62 0.49 2.99 12.86
N PRO A 63 -0.25 2.87 13.97
CA PRO A 63 -0.08 1.75 14.89
C PRO A 63 -0.37 0.42 14.19
N GLY A 64 0.48 -0.57 14.44
CA GLY A 64 0.30 -1.95 13.99
C GLY A 64 0.44 -2.19 12.49
N ILE A 65 0.90 -1.21 11.71
CA ILE A 65 1.19 -1.41 10.29
C ILE A 65 2.44 -2.28 10.15
N ARG A 66 2.27 -3.41 9.52
CA ARG A 66 3.34 -4.33 9.11
C ARG A 66 3.16 -4.78 7.67
N TYR A 67 1.92 -5.00 7.26
CA TYR A 67 1.60 -5.47 5.91
C TYR A 67 0.89 -4.38 5.14
N VAL A 68 1.08 -4.35 3.83
CA VAL A 68 0.36 -3.46 2.92
C VAL A 68 0.03 -4.18 1.61
N ILE A 69 -1.17 -3.92 1.11
CA ILE A 69 -1.64 -4.37 -0.21
C ILE A 69 -1.56 -3.17 -1.14
N THR A 70 -0.86 -3.32 -2.27
CA THR A 70 -0.60 -2.24 -3.22
C THR A 70 -1.02 -2.62 -4.64
N CYS A 71 -1.04 -1.64 -5.55
CA CYS A 71 -1.36 -1.84 -6.97
C CYS A 71 -2.70 -2.58 -7.16
N ASN A 72 -3.76 -2.16 -6.44
CA ASN A 72 -5.09 -2.78 -6.47
C ASN A 72 -5.09 -4.30 -6.16
N GLY A 73 -4.20 -4.75 -5.29
CA GLY A 73 -4.08 -6.15 -4.89
C GLY A 73 -3.04 -6.96 -5.67
N ALA A 74 -2.37 -6.35 -6.67
CA ALA A 74 -1.35 -7.04 -7.44
C ALA A 74 -0.06 -7.32 -6.65
N ALA A 75 0.16 -6.64 -5.53
CA ALA A 75 1.31 -6.91 -4.66
C ALA A 75 0.95 -6.81 -3.18
N VAL A 76 1.51 -7.70 -2.37
CA VAL A 76 1.42 -7.69 -0.91
C VAL A 76 2.84 -7.66 -0.35
N TRP A 77 3.08 -6.74 0.59
CA TRP A 77 4.39 -6.51 1.17
C TRP A 77 4.38 -6.72 2.68
N ASP A 78 5.42 -7.36 3.21
CA ASP A 78 5.80 -7.29 4.63
C ASP A 78 6.86 -6.18 4.78
N LEU A 79 6.51 -5.16 5.54
CA LEU A 79 7.38 -4.01 5.82
C LEU A 79 8.35 -4.29 6.98
N GLY A 80 8.23 -5.45 7.63
CA GLY A 80 9.05 -5.85 8.76
C GLY A 80 8.75 -5.08 10.05
N SER A 81 9.77 -4.96 10.89
CA SER A 81 9.67 -4.26 12.19
C SER A 81 9.84 -2.75 12.10
N ASP A 82 10.31 -2.24 10.96
CA ASP A 82 10.45 -0.80 10.68
C ASP A 82 9.72 -0.45 9.37
N PRO A 83 8.37 -0.31 9.41
CA PRO A 83 7.59 0.03 8.23
C PRO A 83 7.97 1.37 7.63
N VAL A 84 8.36 2.32 8.46
CA VAL A 84 8.76 3.66 8.02
C VAL A 84 10.04 3.59 7.19
N GLY A 85 11.08 2.93 7.70
CA GLY A 85 12.33 2.72 6.97
C GLY A 85 12.12 1.91 5.68
N ALA A 86 11.25 0.90 5.71
CA ALA A 86 10.91 0.09 4.53
C ALA A 86 10.28 0.95 3.41
N VAL A 87 9.36 1.84 3.74
CA VAL A 87 8.74 2.76 2.77
C VAL A 87 9.75 3.81 2.31
N TYR A 88 10.45 4.47 3.22
CA TYR A 88 11.45 5.48 2.87
C TYR A 88 12.60 4.94 2.00
N SER A 89 12.98 3.68 2.16
CA SER A 89 14.01 3.06 1.33
C SER A 89 13.65 3.06 -0.16
N ARG A 90 12.37 3.22 -0.49
CA ARG A 90 11.84 3.28 -1.86
C ARG A 90 11.64 4.71 -2.37
N TYR A 91 11.51 5.73 -1.47
CA TYR A 91 11.26 7.12 -1.85
C TYR A 91 12.52 7.90 -2.23
N SER A 92 13.64 7.57 -1.66
CA SER A 92 14.85 8.37 -1.82
C SER A 92 16.01 7.53 -2.32
N ASN A 93 16.83 8.13 -3.19
CA ASN A 93 18.21 7.67 -3.44
C ASN A 93 19.07 7.73 -2.15
N ALA A 94 18.46 7.99 -1.00
CA ALA A 94 19.13 8.10 0.28
C ALA A 94 19.57 6.71 0.76
N LYS A 95 20.82 6.41 0.50
CA LYS A 95 21.55 5.24 1.04
C LYS A 95 21.57 5.23 2.58
N GLU A 96 21.18 6.32 3.23
CA GLU A 96 21.38 6.57 4.66
C GLU A 96 20.26 6.05 5.59
N HIS A 97 19.08 5.66 5.06
CA HIS A 97 17.94 5.23 5.87
C HIS A 97 17.46 3.80 5.57
N ARG A 98 18.34 2.93 5.10
CA ARG A 98 18.00 1.51 4.88
C ARG A 98 18.06 0.70 6.18
N THR A 99 17.12 0.92 7.07
CA THR A 99 16.98 0.12 8.29
C THR A 99 16.15 -1.15 8.07
N SER A 100 15.31 -1.17 7.01
CA SER A 100 14.47 -2.31 6.68
C SER A 100 14.27 -2.42 5.17
N THR A 101 14.29 -3.63 4.63
CA THR A 101 13.95 -3.92 3.23
C THR A 101 12.60 -4.62 3.20
N PRO A 102 11.57 -4.06 2.54
CA PRO A 102 10.28 -4.72 2.44
C PRO A 102 10.40 -6.02 1.64
N VAL A 103 9.71 -7.05 2.11
CA VAL A 103 9.65 -8.36 1.46
C VAL A 103 8.33 -8.47 0.70
N CYS A 104 8.39 -8.75 -0.60
CA CYS A 104 7.19 -9.04 -1.38
C CYS A 104 6.70 -10.45 -1.07
N LEU A 105 5.51 -10.55 -0.50
CA LEU A 105 4.86 -11.82 -0.15
C LEU A 105 4.03 -12.39 -1.29
N LEU A 106 3.46 -11.53 -2.11
CA LEU A 106 2.62 -11.88 -3.25
C LEU A 106 2.85 -10.91 -4.39
N HIS A 107 3.08 -11.45 -5.58
CA HIS A 107 3.06 -10.70 -6.85
C HIS A 107 2.08 -11.37 -7.81
N SER A 108 1.14 -10.60 -8.34
CA SER A 108 0.33 -10.97 -9.50
C SER A 108 0.79 -10.15 -10.69
N LEU A 109 1.63 -10.73 -11.54
CA LEU A 109 2.22 -10.04 -12.67
C LEU A 109 1.38 -10.23 -13.94
N MET A 110 1.26 -9.17 -14.72
CA MET A 110 0.73 -9.26 -16.09
C MET A 110 1.81 -9.87 -17.01
N PRO A 111 1.47 -10.82 -17.89
CA PRO A 111 2.39 -11.30 -18.91
C PRO A 111 2.91 -10.15 -19.78
N VAL A 112 4.19 -10.22 -20.16
CA VAL A 112 4.85 -9.14 -20.94
C VAL A 112 4.14 -8.90 -22.28
N GLU A 113 3.69 -9.97 -22.93
CA GLU A 113 2.95 -9.90 -24.19
C GLU A 113 1.65 -9.12 -24.03
N THR A 114 0.87 -9.43 -22.99
CA THR A 114 -0.38 -8.70 -22.65
C THR A 114 -0.10 -7.22 -22.33
N ALA A 115 1.01 -6.94 -21.63
CA ALA A 115 1.41 -5.57 -21.34
C ALA A 115 1.77 -4.80 -22.63
N ARG A 116 2.46 -5.46 -23.59
CA ARG A 116 2.78 -4.87 -24.91
C ARG A 116 1.53 -4.57 -25.73
N GLU A 117 0.57 -5.51 -25.75
CA GLU A 117 -0.71 -5.32 -26.44
C GLU A 117 -1.49 -4.15 -25.84
N ALA A 118 -1.57 -4.08 -24.50
CA ALA A 118 -2.22 -2.98 -23.81
C ALA A 118 -1.55 -1.63 -24.11
N PHE A 119 -0.21 -1.60 -24.14
CA PHE A 119 0.55 -0.41 -24.52
C PHE A 119 0.20 0.06 -25.94
N ALA A 120 0.22 -0.84 -26.92
CA ALA A 120 -0.11 -0.51 -28.32
C ALA A 120 -1.54 0.05 -28.47
N VAL A 121 -2.51 -0.48 -27.70
CA VAL A 121 -3.87 0.06 -27.67
C VAL A 121 -3.90 1.47 -27.08
N CYS A 122 -3.21 1.70 -25.95
CA CYS A 122 -3.15 3.03 -25.33
C CYS A 122 -2.52 4.07 -26.29
N GLU A 123 -1.41 3.73 -26.95
CA GLU A 123 -0.79 4.59 -27.97
C GLU A 123 -1.78 4.94 -29.10
N SER A 124 -2.49 3.94 -29.62
CA SER A 124 -3.45 4.15 -30.73
C SER A 124 -4.62 5.07 -30.34
N CYS A 125 -4.96 5.10 -29.07
CA CYS A 125 -6.05 5.91 -28.52
C CYS A 125 -5.57 7.24 -27.90
N HIS A 126 -4.27 7.52 -27.92
CA HIS A 126 -3.66 8.67 -27.23
C HIS A 126 -4.01 8.70 -25.73
N ALA A 127 -4.07 7.52 -25.08
CA ALA A 127 -4.36 7.38 -23.66
C ALA A 127 -3.08 7.28 -22.84
N ASP A 128 -3.07 7.96 -21.68
CA ASP A 128 -1.97 7.82 -20.72
C ASP A 128 -1.94 6.42 -20.12
N LEU A 129 -0.78 5.80 -20.10
CA LEU A 129 -0.54 4.50 -19.47
C LEU A 129 0.38 4.64 -18.27
N ARG A 130 0.04 3.98 -17.18
CA ARG A 130 0.91 3.81 -16.02
C ARG A 130 1.19 2.33 -15.79
N ILE A 131 2.45 1.99 -15.78
CA ILE A 131 2.93 0.63 -15.47
C ILE A 131 3.49 0.64 -14.05
N PHE A 132 3.14 -0.39 -13.27
CA PHE A 132 3.71 -0.60 -11.95
C PHE A 132 4.70 -1.76 -12.00
N SER A 133 5.95 -1.52 -11.60
CA SER A 133 6.99 -2.55 -11.52
C SER A 133 7.80 -2.37 -10.24
N ASP A 134 8.07 -3.47 -9.54
CA ASP A 134 8.90 -3.52 -8.33
C ASP A 134 8.54 -2.48 -7.25
N GLY A 135 7.25 -2.16 -7.14
CA GLY A 135 6.75 -1.19 -6.18
C GLY A 135 6.87 0.28 -6.62
N TYR A 136 7.23 0.54 -7.87
CA TYR A 136 7.30 1.87 -8.48
C TYR A 136 6.22 2.05 -9.54
N ALA A 137 5.84 3.31 -9.80
CA ALA A 137 5.09 3.69 -10.98
C ALA A 137 6.07 4.15 -12.07
N CYS A 138 5.91 3.62 -13.26
CA CYS A 138 6.62 4.05 -14.47
C CYS A 138 5.61 4.74 -15.38
N THR A 139 5.95 5.94 -15.87
CA THR A 139 5.19 6.66 -16.88
C THR A 139 6.14 6.91 -18.05
N ASP A 140 5.61 6.97 -19.25
CA ASP A 140 6.39 7.50 -20.37
C ASP A 140 6.75 8.97 -20.09
N ALA A 141 8.02 9.31 -20.38
CA ALA A 141 8.54 10.67 -20.23
C ALA A 141 8.28 11.50 -21.49
#